data_c2cc393590cb624957e78b0f09ec2153
#
_entry.id   c2cc393590cb624957e78b0f09ec2153
#
_cell.length_a   1.000
_cell.length_b   1.000
_cell.length_c   1.000
_cell.angle_alpha   90.00
_cell.angle_beta   90.00
_cell.angle_gamma   90.00
#
_symmetry.space_group_name_H-M   'P 1'
#
loop_
_entity.id
_entity.type
_entity.pdbx_description
1 polymer ?
#
loop_
_entity_poly.entity_id
_entity_poly.type
_entity_poly.pdbx_seq_one_letter_code
_entity_poly.pdbx_strand_id
1 'polypeptide(L)'
;MTDQTLSANSLFHVGQIRLAELSVYNWGSFNGLHTALIDPMGTLVTGDNGAGKSTFIDGLMALLLPAGKATFNVAAAQGDRSDRTLLSYMRGSFGSAHDGAGTRVRSKREFGVVTGLRALYQGDDGSKITLAALFWITKSTNVLADVTRVYVVAKRDLTLKEMLNAFGNGNARAFKQWLRDDPTITCCDDNFSDYQELYRKLLYMDNKNAPALLSRALGLKKN
;
A
#
# COMPACT_ATOMS: atom_id res chain seq x y z
N MET A 1 8.08 -52.62 10.19
CA MET A 1 8.27 -51.86 8.94
C MET A 1 7.20 -50.80 8.94
N THR A 2 7.53 -49.61 9.47
CA THR A 2 6.65 -48.44 9.53
C THR A 2 7.03 -47.54 8.36
N ASP A 3 6.15 -47.50 7.39
CA ASP A 3 6.23 -46.67 6.19
C ASP A 3 6.08 -45.19 6.58
N GLN A 4 7.20 -44.46 6.63
CA GLN A 4 7.19 -43.01 6.76
C GLN A 4 7.02 -42.44 5.33
N THR A 5 5.75 -42.26 4.95
CA THR A 5 5.43 -41.37 3.84
C THR A 5 5.75 -39.92 4.25
N LEU A 6 7.00 -39.51 4.02
CA LEU A 6 7.38 -38.12 4.09
C LEU A 6 6.55 -37.37 3.03
N SER A 7 5.58 -36.60 3.49
CA SER A 7 4.76 -35.73 2.65
C SER A 7 5.69 -34.82 1.83
N ALA A 8 5.66 -34.96 0.50
CA ALA A 8 6.43 -34.14 -0.44
C ALA A 8 6.17 -32.62 -0.29
N ASN A 9 5.16 -32.24 0.46
CA ASN A 9 4.83 -30.83 0.75
C ASN A 9 5.75 -30.16 1.78
N SER A 10 6.53 -30.92 2.58
CA SER A 10 7.34 -30.30 3.65
C SER A 10 8.67 -29.71 3.15
N LEU A 11 9.15 -30.09 1.98
CA LEU A 11 10.46 -29.67 1.45
C LEU A 11 10.46 -28.28 0.79
N PHE A 12 9.28 -27.73 0.47
CA PHE A 12 9.18 -26.47 -0.31
C PHE A 12 8.56 -25.30 0.46
N HIS A 13 8.15 -25.45 1.73
CA HIS A 13 7.35 -24.45 2.43
C HIS A 13 7.92 -23.91 3.74
N VAL A 14 9.11 -24.36 4.16
CA VAL A 14 9.72 -23.93 5.42
C VAL A 14 10.20 -22.47 5.29
N GLY A 15 9.60 -21.58 6.07
CA GLY A 15 10.03 -20.19 6.20
C GLY A 15 9.47 -19.22 5.16
N GLN A 16 8.43 -19.58 4.41
CA GLN A 16 7.80 -18.62 3.49
C GLN A 16 6.92 -17.63 4.23
N ILE A 17 7.05 -16.36 3.86
CA ILE A 17 6.18 -15.28 4.32
C ILE A 17 5.31 -14.83 3.14
N ARG A 18 3.98 -14.84 3.33
CA ARG A 18 3.02 -14.53 2.26
C ARG A 18 2.12 -13.37 2.64
N LEU A 19 1.70 -12.62 1.64
CA LEU A 19 0.67 -11.61 1.81
C LEU A 19 -0.64 -12.30 2.22
N ALA A 20 -1.19 -11.92 3.35
CA ALA A 20 -2.43 -12.47 3.91
C ALA A 20 -3.59 -11.48 3.84
N GLU A 21 -3.30 -10.17 3.86
CA GLU A 21 -4.33 -9.15 3.86
C GLU A 21 -3.80 -7.84 3.25
N LEU A 22 -4.65 -7.18 2.49
CA LEU A 22 -4.40 -5.83 1.98
C LEU A 22 -5.56 -4.92 2.37
N SER A 23 -5.24 -3.78 3.00
CA SER A 23 -6.23 -2.78 3.40
C SER A 23 -5.89 -1.42 2.81
N VAL A 24 -6.92 -0.71 2.38
CA VAL A 24 -6.82 0.67 1.89
C VAL A 24 -7.86 1.55 2.58
N TYR A 25 -7.49 2.78 2.87
CA TYR A 25 -8.37 3.81 3.43
C TYR A 25 -8.29 5.07 2.59
N ASN A 26 -9.42 5.54 2.07
CA ASN A 26 -9.51 6.73 1.21
C ASN A 26 -8.48 6.70 0.06
N TRP A 27 -8.43 5.61 -0.69
CA TRP A 27 -7.47 5.37 -1.76
C TRP A 27 -8.15 5.28 -3.12
N GLY A 28 -7.83 6.19 -4.04
CA GLY A 28 -8.44 6.25 -5.37
C GLY A 28 -9.96 6.28 -5.31
N SER A 29 -10.63 5.30 -5.90
CA SER A 29 -12.09 5.18 -5.90
C SER A 29 -12.67 4.71 -4.56
N PHE A 30 -11.86 4.15 -3.67
CA PHE A 30 -12.30 3.62 -2.38
C PHE A 30 -12.46 4.75 -1.36
N ASN A 31 -13.65 4.89 -0.78
CA ASN A 31 -13.93 5.79 0.33
C ASN A 31 -14.09 4.98 1.62
N GLY A 32 -13.49 5.46 2.72
CA GLY A 32 -13.44 4.71 3.97
C GLY A 32 -12.47 3.53 3.91
N LEU A 33 -12.59 2.62 4.88
CA LEU A 33 -11.72 1.46 5.04
C LEU A 33 -12.26 0.26 4.26
N HIS A 34 -11.41 -0.30 3.41
CA HIS A 34 -11.67 -1.52 2.65
C HIS A 34 -10.53 -2.49 2.88
N THR A 35 -10.86 -3.76 3.10
CA THR A 35 -9.91 -4.83 3.37
C THR A 35 -10.25 -6.05 2.53
N ALA A 36 -9.24 -6.65 1.92
CA ALA A 36 -9.32 -7.93 1.24
C ALA A 36 -8.41 -8.95 1.89
N LEU A 37 -8.93 -10.12 2.16
CA LEU A 37 -8.15 -11.30 2.52
C LEU A 37 -7.50 -11.85 1.26
N ILE A 38 -6.24 -12.24 1.38
CA ILE A 38 -5.45 -12.77 0.27
C ILE A 38 -5.14 -14.24 0.60
N ASP A 39 -5.62 -15.12 -0.26
CA ASP A 39 -5.34 -16.54 -0.13
C ASP A 39 -3.89 -16.82 -0.57
N PRO A 40 -3.07 -17.53 0.23
CA PRO A 40 -1.69 -17.86 -0.10
C PRO A 40 -1.55 -18.76 -1.34
N MET A 41 -2.59 -19.49 -1.71
CA MET A 41 -2.62 -20.34 -2.92
C MET A 41 -3.03 -19.57 -4.18
N GLY A 42 -3.55 -18.34 -4.01
CA GLY A 42 -3.92 -17.45 -5.09
C GLY A 42 -5.27 -16.76 -4.84
N THR A 43 -5.33 -15.50 -5.22
CA THR A 43 -6.55 -14.70 -5.11
C THR A 43 -6.89 -14.10 -6.46
N LEU A 44 -8.10 -14.35 -6.94
CA LEU A 44 -8.63 -13.77 -8.17
C LEU A 44 -9.43 -12.50 -7.84
N VAL A 45 -8.99 -11.36 -8.37
CA VAL A 45 -9.71 -10.09 -8.24
C VAL A 45 -10.56 -9.85 -9.48
N THR A 46 -11.89 -9.92 -9.34
CA THR A 46 -12.86 -9.76 -10.42
C THR A 46 -13.72 -8.51 -10.20
N GLY A 47 -14.40 -8.10 -11.25
CA GLY A 47 -15.32 -6.95 -11.23
C GLY A 47 -15.33 -6.20 -12.57
N ASP A 48 -16.27 -5.31 -12.75
CA ASP A 48 -16.44 -4.50 -13.95
C ASP A 48 -15.27 -3.53 -14.20
N ASN A 49 -15.22 -2.98 -15.40
CA ASN A 49 -14.28 -1.91 -15.72
C ASN A 49 -14.58 -0.68 -14.85
N GLY A 50 -13.54 -0.15 -14.21
CA GLY A 50 -13.71 0.96 -13.26
C GLY A 50 -14.03 0.54 -11.81
N ALA A 51 -14.27 -0.73 -11.52
CA ALA A 51 -14.56 -1.22 -10.15
C ALA A 51 -13.41 -1.03 -9.13
N GLY A 52 -12.23 -0.60 -9.58
CA GLY A 52 -11.11 -0.32 -8.68
C GLY A 52 -10.11 -1.46 -8.51
N LYS A 53 -10.20 -2.54 -9.31
CA LYS A 53 -9.26 -3.69 -9.24
C LYS A 53 -7.79 -3.26 -9.27
N SER A 54 -7.42 -2.49 -10.30
CA SER A 54 -6.05 -1.95 -10.42
C SER A 54 -5.71 -0.96 -9.30
N THR A 55 -6.67 -0.13 -8.91
CA THR A 55 -6.51 0.83 -7.80
C THR A 55 -6.14 0.13 -6.50
N PHE A 56 -6.74 -1.03 -6.23
CA PHE A 56 -6.43 -1.83 -5.04
C PHE A 56 -4.99 -2.37 -5.07
N ILE A 57 -4.58 -2.94 -6.23
CA ILE A 57 -3.20 -3.41 -6.46
C ILE A 57 -2.19 -2.25 -6.38
N ASP A 58 -2.55 -1.08 -6.92
CA ASP A 58 -1.70 0.12 -6.85
C ASP A 58 -1.46 0.57 -5.40
N GLY A 59 -2.38 0.27 -4.46
CA GLY A 59 -2.17 0.46 -3.03
C GLY A 59 -1.01 -0.38 -2.48
N LEU A 60 -0.91 -1.65 -2.89
CA LEU A 60 0.23 -2.50 -2.54
C LEU A 60 1.53 -1.97 -3.17
N MET A 61 1.48 -1.52 -4.43
CA MET A 61 2.65 -0.93 -5.09
C MET A 61 3.13 0.33 -4.40
N ALA A 62 2.22 1.17 -3.89
CA ALA A 62 2.57 2.37 -3.14
C ALA A 62 3.24 2.08 -1.78
N LEU A 63 3.01 0.90 -1.20
CA LEU A 63 3.74 0.41 -0.01
C LEU A 63 5.14 -0.11 -0.35
N LEU A 64 5.32 -0.70 -1.54
CA LEU A 64 6.56 -1.40 -1.90
C LEU A 64 7.54 -0.54 -2.71
N LEU A 65 7.09 0.60 -3.24
CA LEU A 65 7.91 1.46 -4.10
C LEU A 65 7.85 2.92 -3.64
N PRO A 66 8.97 3.67 -3.79
CA PRO A 66 8.96 5.11 -3.53
C PRO A 66 7.92 5.81 -4.40
N ALA A 67 7.26 6.83 -3.86
CA ALA A 67 6.17 7.56 -4.53
C ALA A 67 6.54 8.08 -5.95
N GLY A 68 7.80 8.44 -6.20
CA GLY A 68 8.28 8.88 -7.52
C GLY A 68 8.65 7.73 -8.48
N LYS A 69 8.72 6.47 -7.99
CA LYS A 69 9.05 5.27 -8.79
C LYS A 69 7.86 4.31 -8.92
N ALA A 70 6.81 4.51 -8.16
CA ALA A 70 5.58 3.73 -8.28
C ALA A 70 4.94 4.05 -9.63
N THR A 71 5.15 3.16 -10.60
CA THR A 71 4.43 3.21 -11.88
C THR A 71 3.08 2.57 -11.64
N PHE A 72 2.11 3.37 -11.27
CA PHE A 72 0.74 2.91 -11.15
C PHE A 72 0.22 2.46 -12.52
N ASN A 73 -0.60 1.43 -12.55
CA ASN A 73 -0.99 0.69 -13.76
C ASN A 73 -1.38 1.60 -14.94
N VAL A 74 -0.49 1.68 -15.93
CA VAL A 74 -0.65 2.47 -17.15
C VAL A 74 -1.65 1.81 -18.11
N ALA A 75 -1.93 0.52 -17.98
CA ALA A 75 -2.76 -0.25 -18.92
C ALA A 75 -4.26 0.13 -18.90
N ALA A 76 -4.73 0.79 -17.84
CA ALA A 76 -6.11 1.25 -17.75
C ALA A 76 -6.32 2.70 -18.23
N ALA A 77 -5.27 3.37 -18.68
CA ALA A 77 -5.32 4.78 -19.08
C ALA A 77 -5.33 4.91 -20.61
N GLN A 78 -6.51 5.07 -21.16
CA GLN A 78 -6.69 5.83 -22.40
C GLN A 78 -6.63 7.35 -22.14
N GLY A 79 -6.15 7.76 -20.94
CA GLY A 79 -5.99 9.15 -20.49
C GLY A 79 -4.54 9.46 -20.13
N ASP A 80 -4.25 10.73 -19.96
CA ASP A 80 -2.93 11.30 -19.73
C ASP A 80 -2.18 10.60 -18.57
N ARG A 81 -0.93 10.21 -18.78
CA ARG A 81 -0.05 9.55 -17.79
C ARG A 81 0.18 10.38 -16.51
N SER A 82 -0.12 11.69 -16.56
CA SER A 82 0.03 12.62 -15.45
C SER A 82 -0.97 12.39 -14.31
N ASP A 83 -2.08 11.69 -14.56
CA ASP A 83 -3.22 11.62 -13.63
C ASP A 83 -3.07 10.57 -12.52
N ARG A 84 -2.04 9.71 -12.57
CA ARG A 84 -1.86 8.62 -11.60
C ARG A 84 -0.65 8.84 -10.70
N THR A 85 -0.77 9.78 -9.81
CA THR A 85 0.22 10.10 -8.79
C THR A 85 -0.30 9.68 -7.41
N LEU A 86 0.58 9.59 -6.40
CA LEU A 86 0.17 9.39 -5.02
C LEU A 86 -0.92 10.41 -4.62
N LEU A 87 -0.75 11.67 -5.00
CA LEU A 87 -1.69 12.74 -4.68
C LEU A 87 -3.06 12.53 -5.35
N SER A 88 -3.10 12.09 -6.62
CA SER A 88 -4.36 11.79 -7.31
C SER A 88 -5.10 10.61 -6.69
N TYR A 89 -4.38 9.59 -6.22
CA TYR A 89 -4.97 8.49 -5.45
C TYR A 89 -5.49 8.93 -4.09
N MET A 90 -4.74 9.74 -3.35
CA MET A 90 -5.20 10.32 -2.08
C MET A 90 -6.48 11.13 -2.26
N ARG A 91 -6.56 11.94 -3.31
CA ARG A 91 -7.74 12.75 -3.63
C ARG A 91 -8.87 11.96 -4.27
N GLY A 92 -8.58 10.77 -4.80
CA GLY A 92 -9.56 9.99 -5.56
C GLY A 92 -9.99 10.74 -6.81
N SER A 93 -9.03 11.26 -7.55
CA SER A 93 -9.27 12.02 -8.77
C SER A 93 -9.93 11.16 -9.84
N PHE A 94 -10.93 11.70 -10.53
CA PHE A 94 -11.68 11.03 -11.58
C PHE A 94 -12.09 12.03 -12.66
N GLY A 95 -11.70 11.75 -13.91
CA GLY A 95 -12.07 12.58 -15.04
C GLY A 95 -11.60 14.04 -14.95
N SER A 96 -11.75 14.76 -16.01
CA SER A 96 -11.50 16.19 -16.11
C SER A 96 -12.77 16.91 -16.58
N ALA A 97 -13.02 18.10 -16.06
CA ALA A 97 -14.04 19.00 -16.57
C ALA A 97 -13.35 20.12 -17.35
N HIS A 98 -13.82 20.39 -18.57
CA HIS A 98 -13.49 21.59 -19.31
C HIS A 98 -14.53 22.67 -18.96
N ASP A 99 -14.10 23.68 -18.25
CA ASP A 99 -14.83 24.92 -18.13
C ASP A 99 -14.05 25.95 -18.96
N GLY A 100 -14.66 26.81 -19.69
CA GLY A 100 -14.00 27.73 -20.66
C GLY A 100 -12.72 28.45 -20.17
N ALA A 101 -12.26 28.22 -18.93
CA ALA A 101 -11.05 28.74 -18.31
C ALA A 101 -9.91 27.70 -18.24
N GLY A 102 -10.15 26.41 -18.58
CA GLY A 102 -9.12 25.36 -18.56
C GLY A 102 -9.66 23.97 -18.22
N THR A 103 -8.73 23.02 -18.05
CA THR A 103 -9.05 21.65 -17.61
C THR A 103 -8.91 21.53 -16.11
N ARG A 104 -10.01 21.28 -15.39
CA ARG A 104 -9.99 21.04 -13.96
C ARG A 104 -10.22 19.55 -13.68
N VAL A 105 -9.31 18.93 -12.93
CA VAL A 105 -9.46 17.55 -12.46
C VAL A 105 -10.50 17.50 -11.34
N ARG A 106 -11.49 16.62 -11.48
CA ARG A 106 -12.48 16.35 -10.43
C ARG A 106 -11.91 15.39 -9.41
N SER A 107 -12.11 15.67 -8.14
CA SER A 107 -11.64 14.85 -7.03
C SER A 107 -12.77 14.58 -6.05
N LYS A 108 -12.77 13.35 -5.47
CA LYS A 108 -13.74 12.97 -4.43
C LYS A 108 -13.45 13.65 -3.08
N ARG A 109 -12.17 13.97 -2.84
CA ARG A 109 -11.65 14.52 -1.58
C ARG A 109 -10.78 15.73 -1.89
N GLU A 110 -11.27 16.91 -1.60
CA GLU A 110 -10.57 18.16 -1.97
C GLU A 110 -9.70 18.71 -0.83
N PHE A 111 -10.13 18.59 0.42
CA PHE A 111 -9.49 19.20 1.59
C PHE A 111 -9.28 18.18 2.71
N GLY A 112 -8.23 18.37 3.51
CA GLY A 112 -8.01 17.61 4.73
C GLY A 112 -7.92 16.10 4.52
N VAL A 113 -7.23 15.66 3.47
CA VAL A 113 -7.22 14.26 3.07
C VAL A 113 -6.29 13.45 3.95
N VAL A 114 -6.81 12.35 4.49
CA VAL A 114 -6.03 11.28 5.13
C VAL A 114 -6.24 10.00 4.34
N THR A 115 -5.15 9.32 4.03
CA THR A 115 -5.12 8.06 3.28
C THR A 115 -4.25 7.06 4.02
N GLY A 116 -4.72 5.83 4.15
CA GLY A 116 -3.99 4.73 4.78
C GLY A 116 -3.84 3.54 3.85
N LEU A 117 -2.68 2.91 3.89
CA LEU A 117 -2.39 1.67 3.19
C LEU A 117 -1.79 0.68 4.18
N ARG A 118 -2.15 -0.59 4.06
CA ARG A 118 -1.62 -1.67 4.90
C ARG A 118 -1.57 -2.98 4.16
N ALA A 119 -0.46 -3.70 4.31
CA ALA A 119 -0.29 -5.08 3.87
C ALA A 119 0.13 -5.93 5.08
N LEU A 120 -0.63 -6.97 5.38
CA LEU A 120 -0.27 -7.98 6.38
C LEU A 120 0.37 -9.16 5.69
N TYR A 121 1.57 -9.50 6.12
CA TYR A 121 2.27 -10.72 5.73
C TYR A 121 2.26 -11.70 6.90
N GLN A 122 2.09 -12.98 6.60
CA GLN A 122 2.08 -14.06 7.57
C GLN A 122 3.07 -15.13 7.17
N GLY A 123 3.91 -15.53 8.13
CA GLY A 123 4.84 -16.63 8.00
C GLY A 123 4.19 -17.98 8.31
N ASP A 124 4.76 -19.07 7.79
CA ASP A 124 4.33 -20.42 8.09
C ASP A 124 4.52 -20.79 9.59
N ASP A 125 5.41 -20.06 10.27
CA ASP A 125 5.65 -20.15 11.73
C ASP A 125 4.62 -19.36 12.57
N GLY A 126 3.62 -18.75 11.93
CA GLY A 126 2.63 -17.89 12.58
C GLY A 126 3.11 -16.45 12.83
N SER A 127 4.34 -16.11 12.46
CA SER A 127 4.83 -14.73 12.54
C SER A 127 3.99 -13.80 11.68
N LYS A 128 3.84 -12.56 12.14
CA LYS A 128 3.09 -11.52 11.42
C LYS A 128 3.95 -10.30 11.23
N ILE A 129 3.99 -9.80 10.00
CA ILE A 129 4.67 -8.56 9.63
C ILE A 129 3.66 -7.66 8.94
N THR A 130 3.47 -6.47 9.49
CA THR A 130 2.64 -5.44 8.87
C THR A 130 3.53 -4.39 8.22
N LEU A 131 3.29 -4.12 6.93
CA LEU A 131 3.76 -2.93 6.24
C LEU A 131 2.60 -1.96 6.16
N ALA A 132 2.79 -0.72 6.61
CA ALA A 132 1.75 0.28 6.55
C ALA A 132 2.31 1.67 6.22
N ALA A 133 1.44 2.51 5.68
CA ALA A 133 1.73 3.92 5.48
C ALA A 133 0.47 4.75 5.74
N LEU A 134 0.68 5.92 6.37
CA LEU A 134 -0.34 6.94 6.49
C LEU A 134 0.16 8.20 5.78
N PHE A 135 -0.68 8.74 4.90
CA PHE A 135 -0.42 9.95 4.12
C PHE A 135 -1.49 10.97 4.46
N TRP A 136 -1.10 12.23 4.64
CA TRP A 136 -2.10 13.30 4.84
C TRP A 136 -1.63 14.62 4.29
N ILE A 137 -2.61 15.45 3.94
CA ILE A 137 -2.45 16.83 3.53
C ILE A 137 -3.47 17.69 4.25
N THR A 138 -3.03 18.82 4.78
CA THR A 138 -3.90 19.79 5.47
C THR A 138 -4.31 20.94 4.59
N LYS A 139 -3.57 21.16 3.50
CA LYS A 139 -3.75 22.28 2.56
C LYS A 139 -4.39 21.80 1.26
N SER A 140 -5.09 22.71 0.58
CA SER A 140 -5.42 22.51 -0.84
C SER A 140 -4.15 22.74 -1.66
N THR A 141 -3.50 21.65 -2.06
CA THR A 141 -2.23 21.68 -2.80
C THR A 141 -2.23 20.64 -3.91
N ASN A 142 -1.52 20.92 -5.00
CA ASN A 142 -1.22 19.95 -6.03
C ASN A 142 0.26 19.53 -6.01
N VAL A 143 0.98 19.90 -4.95
CA VAL A 143 2.41 19.63 -4.78
C VAL A 143 2.61 18.39 -3.92
N LEU A 144 3.26 17.37 -4.47
CA LEU A 144 3.55 16.11 -3.76
C LEU A 144 4.43 16.32 -2.51
N ALA A 145 5.25 17.38 -2.50
CA ALA A 145 6.09 17.70 -1.34
C ALA A 145 5.29 18.13 -0.10
N ASP A 146 4.05 18.61 -0.28
CA ASP A 146 3.17 18.99 0.84
C ASP A 146 2.47 17.78 1.49
N VAL A 147 2.60 16.59 0.91
CA VAL A 147 2.07 15.36 1.49
C VAL A 147 2.99 14.92 2.63
N THR A 148 2.46 14.94 3.83
CA THR A 148 3.14 14.32 4.97
C THR A 148 2.96 12.80 4.91
N ARG A 149 4.02 12.06 5.21
CA ARG A 149 4.07 10.61 5.10
C ARG A 149 4.63 10.02 6.38
N VAL A 150 4.11 8.87 6.76
CA VAL A 150 4.69 8.02 7.80
C VAL A 150 4.64 6.59 7.29
N TYR A 151 5.81 5.97 7.19
CA TYR A 151 5.97 4.56 6.87
C TYR A 151 6.21 3.77 8.14
N VAL A 152 5.59 2.60 8.21
CA VAL A 152 5.58 1.78 9.42
C VAL A 152 5.82 0.33 9.07
N VAL A 153 6.69 -0.32 9.84
CA VAL A 153 6.85 -1.76 9.85
C VAL A 153 6.56 -2.27 11.25
N ALA A 154 5.61 -3.18 11.39
CA ALA A 154 5.29 -3.80 12.69
C ALA A 154 5.53 -5.31 12.65
N LYS A 155 6.12 -5.86 13.72
CA LYS A 155 6.27 -7.31 13.94
C LYS A 155 5.04 -7.89 14.64
N ARG A 156 3.87 -7.45 14.22
CA ARG A 156 2.55 -7.89 14.67
C ARG A 156 1.50 -7.53 13.63
N ASP A 157 0.29 -7.95 13.87
CA ASP A 157 -0.88 -7.50 13.14
C ASP A 157 -1.25 -6.09 13.64
N LEU A 158 -0.82 -5.06 12.90
CA LEU A 158 -1.18 -3.67 13.14
C LEU A 158 -2.23 -3.27 12.11
N THR A 159 -3.44 -2.97 12.56
CA THR A 159 -4.55 -2.63 11.67
C THR A 159 -4.58 -1.15 11.28
N LEU A 160 -5.12 -0.83 10.10
CA LEU A 160 -5.38 0.58 9.72
C LEU A 160 -6.36 1.26 10.68
N LYS A 161 -7.30 0.50 11.24
CA LYS A 161 -8.25 1.04 12.23
C LYS A 161 -7.55 1.54 13.49
N GLU A 162 -6.57 0.77 14.02
CA GLU A 162 -5.74 1.21 15.16
C GLU A 162 -4.98 2.49 14.82
N MET A 163 -4.32 2.52 13.66
CA MET A 163 -3.55 3.67 13.20
C MET A 163 -4.42 4.92 13.02
N LEU A 164 -5.59 4.79 12.40
CA LEU A 164 -6.54 5.89 12.19
C LEU A 164 -7.11 6.41 13.51
N ASN A 165 -7.42 5.52 14.45
CA ASN A 165 -7.86 5.90 15.79
C ASN A 165 -6.76 6.68 16.54
N ALA A 166 -5.52 6.21 16.48
CA ALA A 166 -4.37 6.87 17.10
C ALA A 166 -4.04 8.22 16.44
N PHE A 167 -4.23 8.31 15.11
CA PHE A 167 -4.08 9.57 14.39
C PHE A 167 -5.17 10.59 14.75
N GLY A 168 -6.38 10.11 15.02
CA GLY A 168 -7.53 10.90 15.50
C GLY A 168 -7.78 12.14 14.63
N ASN A 169 -7.78 13.30 15.26
CA ASN A 169 -8.06 14.59 14.61
C ASN A 169 -6.81 15.20 13.91
N GLY A 170 -5.80 14.41 13.56
CA GLY A 170 -4.65 14.88 12.79
C GLY A 170 -3.45 15.34 13.63
N ASN A 171 -3.38 14.94 14.90
CA ASN A 171 -2.20 15.21 15.73
C ASN A 171 -1.04 14.30 15.36
N ALA A 172 -0.26 14.71 14.35
CA ALA A 172 0.86 13.96 13.82
C ALA A 172 1.93 13.64 14.89
N ARG A 173 2.16 14.55 15.84
CA ARG A 173 3.16 14.33 16.92
C ARG A 173 2.70 13.23 17.87
N ALA A 174 1.45 13.28 18.34
CA ALA A 174 0.90 12.26 19.22
C ALA A 174 0.85 10.90 18.51
N PHE A 175 0.46 10.87 17.23
CA PHE A 175 0.45 9.66 16.43
C PHE A 175 1.84 9.02 16.30
N LYS A 176 2.86 9.81 15.96
CA LYS A 176 4.24 9.33 15.88
C LYS A 176 4.77 8.84 17.21
N GLN A 177 4.38 9.50 18.32
CA GLN A 177 4.75 9.05 19.66
C GLN A 177 4.10 7.71 19.97
N TRP A 178 2.81 7.56 19.70
CA TRP A 178 2.08 6.30 19.87
C TRP A 178 2.72 5.14 19.08
N LEU A 179 3.18 5.39 17.85
CA LEU A 179 3.92 4.38 17.08
C LEU A 179 5.24 3.98 17.72
N ARG A 180 5.97 4.93 18.33
CA ARG A 180 7.27 4.70 18.95
C ARG A 180 7.17 4.04 20.33
N ASP A 181 6.06 4.21 21.02
CA ASP A 181 5.80 3.61 22.33
C ASP A 181 5.54 2.09 22.24
N ASP A 182 5.21 1.56 21.06
CA ASP A 182 5.06 0.13 20.81
C ASP A 182 6.40 -0.46 20.33
N PRO A 183 7.07 -1.32 21.13
CA PRO A 183 8.38 -1.88 20.77
C PRO A 183 8.34 -2.83 19.56
N THR A 184 7.16 -3.28 19.17
CA THR A 184 6.98 -4.12 17.96
C THR A 184 6.90 -3.30 16.68
N ILE A 185 6.81 -1.97 16.79
CA ILE A 185 6.64 -1.05 15.67
C ILE A 185 7.95 -0.28 15.42
N THR A 186 8.36 -0.23 14.16
CA THR A 186 9.38 0.71 13.68
C THR A 186 8.71 1.77 12.83
N CYS A 187 8.73 3.01 13.31
CA CYS A 187 8.25 4.18 12.59
C CYS A 187 9.43 4.79 11.80
N CYS A 188 9.33 4.78 10.47
CA CYS A 188 10.38 5.28 9.57
C CYS A 188 10.14 6.73 9.12
N ASP A 189 9.15 7.43 9.69
CA ASP A 189 8.73 8.76 9.29
C ASP A 189 8.57 8.86 7.75
N ASP A 190 9.10 9.90 7.10
CA ASP A 190 9.10 10.05 5.62
C ASP A 190 10.31 9.37 4.95
N ASN A 191 11.08 8.57 5.67
CA ASN A 191 12.26 7.90 5.14
C ASN A 191 11.89 6.55 4.51
N PHE A 192 11.56 6.60 3.21
CA PHE A 192 11.24 5.39 2.46
C PHE A 192 12.43 4.42 2.33
N SER A 193 13.67 4.92 2.31
CA SER A 193 14.86 4.07 2.17
C SER A 193 15.03 3.16 3.39
N ASP A 194 14.91 3.71 4.60
CA ASP A 194 15.00 2.93 5.83
C ASP A 194 13.84 1.94 5.96
N TYR A 195 12.63 2.38 5.62
CA TYR A 195 11.46 1.51 5.56
C TYR A 195 11.67 0.36 4.58
N GLN A 196 12.19 0.64 3.36
CA GLN A 196 12.46 -0.38 2.35
C GLN A 196 13.53 -1.36 2.81
N GLU A 197 14.62 -0.91 3.42
CA GLU A 197 15.65 -1.77 3.93
C GLU A 197 15.12 -2.71 5.02
N LEU A 198 14.30 -2.18 5.92
CA LEU A 198 13.72 -2.93 7.03
C LEU A 198 12.77 -4.02 6.52
N TYR A 199 11.78 -3.66 5.67
CA TYR A 199 10.83 -4.67 5.21
C TYR A 199 11.50 -5.73 4.33
N ARG A 200 12.51 -5.35 3.53
CA ARG A 200 13.26 -6.32 2.74
C ARG A 200 13.96 -7.37 3.60
N LYS A 201 14.58 -6.93 4.69
CA LYS A 201 15.20 -7.85 5.66
C LYS A 201 14.17 -8.79 6.29
N LEU A 202 13.02 -8.25 6.69
CA LEU A 202 11.98 -9.03 7.36
C LEU A 202 11.21 -9.98 6.42
N LEU A 203 11.08 -9.62 5.15
CA LEU A 203 10.42 -10.45 4.14
C LEU A 203 11.41 -11.31 3.34
N TYR A 204 12.68 -11.41 3.77
CA TYR A 204 13.74 -12.17 3.12
C TYR A 204 13.92 -11.84 1.63
N MET A 205 13.78 -10.57 1.27
CA MET A 205 13.98 -10.08 -0.09
C MET A 205 15.45 -9.69 -0.32
N ASP A 206 16.31 -10.65 -0.65
CA ASP A 206 17.75 -10.41 -0.83
C ASP A 206 18.05 -9.48 -2.01
N ASN A 207 17.28 -9.59 -3.09
CA ASN A 207 17.44 -8.72 -4.25
C ASN A 207 16.85 -7.33 -4.03
N LYS A 208 17.70 -6.29 -4.08
CA LYS A 208 17.28 -4.88 -3.97
C LYS A 208 16.24 -4.46 -5.01
N ASN A 209 16.20 -5.13 -6.15
CA ASN A 209 15.28 -4.87 -7.24
C ASN A 209 13.97 -5.69 -7.15
N ALA A 210 13.84 -6.61 -6.17
CA ALA A 210 12.65 -7.46 -6.03
C ALA A 210 11.33 -6.68 -6.03
N PRO A 211 11.17 -5.57 -5.29
CA PRO A 211 9.94 -4.76 -5.35
C PRO A 211 9.69 -4.17 -6.74
N ALA A 212 10.72 -3.72 -7.44
CA ALA A 212 10.58 -3.16 -8.78
C ALA A 212 10.26 -4.24 -9.83
N LEU A 213 10.81 -5.45 -9.69
CA LEU A 213 10.48 -6.60 -10.53
C LEU A 213 9.03 -7.03 -10.31
N LEU A 214 8.57 -7.08 -9.06
CA LEU A 214 7.19 -7.38 -8.72
C LEU A 214 6.23 -6.36 -9.35
N SER A 215 6.55 -5.06 -9.24
CA SER A 215 5.78 -4.00 -9.89
C SER A 215 5.72 -4.16 -11.41
N ARG A 216 6.84 -4.55 -12.04
CA ARG A 216 6.86 -4.81 -13.50
C ARG A 216 6.03 -6.03 -13.88
N ALA A 217 6.08 -7.10 -13.09
CA ALA A 217 5.31 -8.32 -13.31
C ALA A 217 3.81 -8.06 -13.18
N LEU A 218 3.40 -7.28 -12.18
CA LEU A 218 2.00 -6.89 -11.97
C LEU A 218 1.55 -5.77 -12.91
N GLY A 219 2.47 -4.95 -13.38
CA GLY A 219 2.20 -3.81 -14.26
C GLY A 219 2.12 -4.16 -15.74
N LEU A 220 2.07 -5.46 -16.10
CA LEU A 220 1.86 -5.99 -17.47
C LEU A 220 2.23 -4.96 -18.56
N LYS A 221 3.53 -4.72 -18.79
CA LYS A 221 3.93 -4.09 -20.04
C LYS A 221 3.56 -5.06 -21.17
N LYS A 222 2.48 -4.76 -21.87
CA LYS A 222 2.36 -5.24 -23.26
C LYS A 222 3.51 -4.59 -24.03
N ASN A 223 4.44 -5.42 -24.49
CA ASN A 223 5.35 -5.07 -25.57
C ASN A 223 4.53 -4.73 -26.81
#